data_f2b49a43be4a3ab7fe036205f77d42f5
#
_entry.id   f2b49a43be4a3ab7fe036205f77d42f5
#
_cell.length_a   1.000
_cell.length_b   1.000
_cell.length_c   1.000
_cell.angle_alpha   90.00
_cell.angle_beta   90.00
_cell.angle_gamma   90.00
#
_symmetry.space_group_name_H-M   'P 1'
#
loop_
_entity.id
_entity.type
_entity.pdbx_description
1 polymer ?
#
loop_
_entity_poly.entity_id
_entity_poly.type
_entity_poly.pdbx_seq_one_letter_code
_entity_poly.pdbx_strand_id
1 'polypeptide(L)'
;MLYGKQLSACASFAGFLAVAVCGILPVLAQNSSEDVHIQPRVQAAAPKEPDIDPAFKTHTKPLKVDVNMVLVPVTITDPLNRLVTGLDRENFNLFEGKDQQEIKTFSSEDAPVSIGVIFDMSGSMGGKIERAREAVIQFFKTANPQDEFFMITFSDKPEEIADFTSSVDDIQGRLIYTVPKGRTALLDAIYLGVTKMRQAKYPKKALLIISDGGDNHSRYTEGEIKSMVKEADILIYAIGLYDHYFPTEEERLGPALLSDVTELTGGRAFTIDNPNDLADVSTKIGIELRNQYVIGYRPKNPVRDGKWRKIKVKLSPPKGLPPLRVYAKTGYYAPTE
;
A
#
# COMPACT_ATOMS: atom_id res chain seq x y z
N MET A 1 -66.31 -21.61 -20.24
CA MET A 1 -66.54 -22.95 -19.63
C MET A 1 -65.63 -23.03 -18.45
N LEU A 2 -66.20 -22.80 -17.29
CA LEU A 2 -66.40 -23.71 -16.14
C LEU A 2 -65.09 -23.86 -15.31
N TYR A 3 -65.06 -23.20 -14.19
CA TYR A 3 -65.45 -23.59 -12.81
C TYR A 3 -64.32 -24.30 -12.04
N GLY A 4 -64.04 -23.80 -10.86
CA GLY A 4 -63.68 -24.55 -9.69
C GLY A 4 -63.13 -23.71 -8.55
N LYS A 5 -64.03 -23.14 -7.74
CA LYS A 5 -63.81 -22.63 -6.37
C LYS A 5 -63.64 -23.81 -5.40
N GLN A 6 -62.88 -23.58 -4.33
CA GLN A 6 -63.21 -23.96 -2.92
C GLN A 6 -62.01 -23.51 -2.07
N LEU A 7 -62.03 -22.64 -1.12
CA LEU A 7 -62.72 -22.40 0.17
C LEU A 7 -62.54 -23.49 1.23
N SER A 8 -62.13 -22.97 2.39
CA SER A 8 -62.28 -23.45 3.80
C SER A 8 -61.04 -24.14 4.36
N ALA A 9 -60.61 -23.99 5.61
CA ALA A 9 -61.34 -23.57 6.80
C ALA A 9 -60.38 -23.07 7.86
N CYS A 10 -60.91 -22.19 8.74
CA CYS A 10 -60.41 -21.81 10.07
C CYS A 10 -60.20 -22.99 11.00
N ALA A 11 -59.19 -22.93 11.86
CA ALA A 11 -59.26 -23.57 13.18
C ALA A 11 -58.55 -22.65 14.20
N SER A 12 -59.35 -21.99 14.99
CA SER A 12 -59.01 -21.36 16.25
C SER A 12 -58.64 -22.41 17.29
N PHE A 13 -57.54 -22.21 18.00
CA PHE A 13 -57.35 -22.87 19.31
C PHE A 13 -56.99 -21.81 20.32
N ALA A 14 -57.93 -21.55 21.21
CA ALA A 14 -57.75 -20.85 22.47
C ALA A 14 -57.24 -21.84 23.53
N GLY A 15 -56.28 -21.43 24.31
CA GLY A 15 -55.72 -22.30 25.33
C GLY A 15 -54.85 -21.58 26.36
N PHE A 16 -55.52 -21.15 27.42
CA PHE A 16 -55.06 -21.06 28.80
C PHE A 16 -53.90 -20.15 29.23
N LEU A 17 -54.34 -19.09 29.87
CA LEU A 17 -53.67 -18.22 30.80
C LEU A 17 -53.37 -18.97 32.09
N ALA A 18 -52.12 -19.16 32.46
CA ALA A 18 -51.69 -19.56 33.80
C ALA A 18 -50.93 -18.40 34.45
N VAL A 19 -51.60 -17.69 35.34
CA VAL A 19 -51.05 -16.67 36.23
C VAL A 19 -50.35 -17.39 37.38
N ALA A 20 -48.99 -17.34 37.39
CA ALA A 20 -48.24 -17.70 38.56
C ALA A 20 -47.86 -16.42 39.32
N VAL A 21 -48.56 -16.15 40.38
CA VAL A 21 -48.24 -15.16 41.40
C VAL A 21 -47.08 -15.72 42.23
N CYS A 22 -45.91 -15.21 42.08
CA CYS A 22 -44.76 -15.50 42.94
C CYS A 22 -44.45 -14.25 43.75
N GLY A 23 -44.57 -14.41 45.09
CA GLY A 23 -44.55 -13.33 46.07
C GLY A 23 -43.20 -12.58 46.12
N ILE A 24 -43.33 -11.30 46.27
CA ILE A 24 -42.22 -10.37 46.53
C ILE A 24 -41.95 -10.40 48.02
N LEU A 25 -40.82 -10.99 48.45
CA LEU A 25 -40.24 -10.77 49.75
C LEU A 25 -39.27 -9.59 49.69
N PRO A 26 -39.36 -8.58 50.53
CA PRO A 26 -38.37 -7.51 50.58
C PRO A 26 -37.10 -8.04 51.27
N VAL A 27 -36.02 -8.11 50.51
CA VAL A 27 -34.68 -8.24 51.09
C VAL A 27 -34.28 -6.89 51.60
N LEU A 28 -34.23 -6.78 52.92
CA LEU A 28 -33.61 -5.68 53.66
C LEU A 28 -32.10 -5.67 53.29
N ALA A 29 -31.70 -4.74 52.47
CA ALA A 29 -30.27 -4.45 52.28
C ALA A 29 -29.78 -3.69 53.50
N GLN A 30 -28.98 -4.34 54.32
CA GLN A 30 -28.16 -3.68 55.32
C GLN A 30 -27.08 -2.88 54.62
N ASN A 31 -27.19 -1.54 54.66
CA ASN A 31 -26.11 -0.63 54.37
C ASN A 31 -25.05 -0.74 55.46
N SER A 32 -24.02 -1.52 55.25
CA SER A 32 -22.76 -1.34 55.95
C SER A 32 -21.94 -0.30 55.19
N SER A 33 -22.03 0.95 55.64
CA SER A 33 -21.08 1.99 55.25
C SER A 33 -19.73 1.64 55.92
N GLU A 34 -18.90 0.88 55.21
CA GLU A 34 -17.49 0.83 55.57
C GLU A 34 -16.85 2.14 55.12
N ASP A 35 -16.53 2.98 56.10
CA ASP A 35 -15.71 4.17 55.92
C ASP A 35 -14.36 3.75 55.35
N VAL A 36 -14.18 3.99 54.03
CA VAL A 36 -12.88 3.85 53.39
C VAL A 36 -12.02 5.04 53.82
N HIS A 37 -11.28 4.88 54.91
CA HIS A 37 -10.21 5.79 55.29
C HIS A 37 -9.13 5.77 54.22
N ILE A 38 -9.18 6.74 53.29
CA ILE A 38 -8.07 7.03 52.37
C ILE A 38 -6.96 7.67 53.19
N GLN A 39 -6.01 6.86 53.64
CA GLN A 39 -4.75 7.38 54.14
C GLN A 39 -3.96 7.96 52.97
N PRO A 40 -3.46 9.21 53.04
CA PRO A 40 -2.58 9.74 52.02
C PRO A 40 -1.34 8.84 51.92
N ARG A 41 -1.11 8.29 50.73
CA ARG A 41 0.09 7.51 50.46
C ARG A 41 1.28 8.43 50.67
N VAL A 42 2.03 8.19 51.75
CA VAL A 42 3.32 8.85 51.96
C VAL A 42 4.15 8.56 50.69
N GLN A 43 4.47 9.58 49.93
CA GLN A 43 5.43 9.46 48.81
C GLN A 43 6.72 8.90 49.43
N ALA A 44 7.00 7.64 49.12
CA ALA A 44 8.32 7.10 49.36
C ALA A 44 9.32 8.00 48.70
N ALA A 45 10.26 8.54 49.48
CA ALA A 45 11.35 9.34 48.93
C ALA A 45 11.99 8.57 47.77
N ALA A 46 12.16 9.26 46.64
CA ALA A 46 12.85 8.71 45.48
C ALA A 46 14.16 8.06 45.94
N PRO A 47 14.51 6.86 45.48
CA PRO A 47 15.78 6.26 45.76
C PRO A 47 16.88 7.28 45.44
N LYS A 48 17.73 7.64 46.38
CA LYS A 48 18.94 8.42 46.09
C LYS A 48 19.71 7.65 45.03
N GLU A 49 19.93 8.28 43.87
CA GLU A 49 20.89 7.75 42.90
C GLU A 49 22.21 7.45 43.61
N PRO A 50 22.81 6.28 43.39
CA PRO A 50 24.10 5.98 43.96
C PRO A 50 25.10 7.06 43.47
N ASP A 51 25.84 7.65 44.41
CA ASP A 51 26.96 8.57 44.09
C ASP A 51 27.96 7.78 43.27
N ILE A 52 27.88 7.94 41.93
CA ILE A 52 28.85 7.37 40.99
C ILE A 52 30.05 8.29 41.03
N ASP A 53 31.18 7.75 41.54
CA ASP A 53 32.48 8.39 41.56
C ASP A 53 32.74 9.15 40.23
N PRO A 54 33.08 10.45 40.24
CA PRO A 54 33.37 11.22 39.04
C PRO A 54 34.40 10.59 38.09
N ALA A 55 35.25 9.69 38.62
CA ALA A 55 36.25 8.95 37.83
C ALA A 55 35.59 7.91 36.86
N PHE A 56 34.32 7.50 37.06
CA PHE A 56 33.60 6.58 36.19
C PHE A 56 32.70 7.28 35.21
N LYS A 57 32.66 8.61 35.13
CA LYS A 57 31.99 9.33 34.03
C LYS A 57 32.83 9.20 32.78
N THR A 58 32.79 8.00 32.17
CA THR A 58 33.25 7.84 30.79
C THR A 58 32.35 8.67 29.91
N HIS A 59 32.91 9.80 29.42
CA HIS A 59 32.33 10.56 28.32
C HIS A 59 32.43 9.69 27.05
N THR A 60 31.62 8.65 26.96
CA THR A 60 31.37 7.96 25.68
C THR A 60 30.67 8.97 24.81
N LYS A 61 31.41 9.68 23.95
CA LYS A 61 30.81 10.41 22.82
C LYS A 61 29.94 9.39 22.11
N PRO A 62 28.64 9.67 21.92
CA PRO A 62 27.81 8.76 21.16
C PRO A 62 28.44 8.58 19.78
N LEU A 63 28.87 7.37 19.47
CA LEU A 63 29.42 7.03 18.16
C LEU A 63 28.25 7.17 17.17
N LYS A 64 28.14 8.31 16.51
CA LYS A 64 27.21 8.48 15.37
C LYS A 64 27.71 7.60 14.24
N VAL A 65 27.27 6.35 14.20
CA VAL A 65 27.46 5.48 13.04
C VAL A 65 26.42 5.90 12.01
N ASP A 66 26.85 6.71 11.06
CA ASP A 66 26.02 7.10 9.91
C ASP A 66 25.91 5.86 9.00
N VAL A 67 24.84 5.12 9.16
CA VAL A 67 24.60 3.89 8.39
C VAL A 67 23.87 4.26 7.10
N ASN A 68 24.60 4.73 6.10
CA ASN A 68 24.07 4.95 4.76
C ASN A 68 23.81 3.59 4.09
N MET A 69 22.65 3.01 4.35
CA MET A 69 22.21 1.79 3.70
C MET A 69 21.17 2.12 2.63
N VAL A 70 21.39 1.62 1.42
CA VAL A 70 20.43 1.72 0.32
C VAL A 70 19.63 0.42 0.26
N LEU A 71 18.32 0.52 0.41
CA LEU A 71 17.40 -0.61 0.25
C LEU A 71 16.88 -0.67 -1.17
N VAL A 72 16.87 -1.87 -1.72
CA VAL A 72 16.43 -2.17 -3.09
C VAL A 72 15.37 -3.26 -3.02
N PRO A 73 14.08 -2.90 -3.10
CA PRO A 73 13.01 -3.87 -3.32
C PRO A 73 13.19 -4.54 -4.69
N VAL A 74 13.02 -5.86 -4.73
CA VAL A 74 13.19 -6.65 -5.94
C VAL A 74 12.03 -7.62 -6.08
N THR A 75 11.35 -7.58 -7.22
CA THR A 75 10.35 -8.56 -7.62
C THR A 75 10.92 -9.46 -8.71
N ILE A 76 10.75 -10.76 -8.58
CA ILE A 76 11.22 -11.74 -9.57
C ILE A 76 10.02 -12.48 -10.15
N THR A 77 9.96 -12.57 -11.48
CA THR A 77 8.91 -13.33 -12.16
C THR A 77 9.49 -14.30 -13.20
N ASP A 78 8.73 -15.33 -13.49
CA ASP A 78 8.98 -16.21 -14.63
C ASP A 78 8.45 -15.59 -15.96
N PRO A 79 8.67 -16.24 -17.12
CA PRO A 79 8.17 -15.75 -18.41
C PRO A 79 6.65 -15.65 -18.50
N LEU A 80 5.90 -16.37 -17.67
CA LEU A 80 4.45 -16.32 -17.57
C LEU A 80 3.97 -15.24 -16.57
N ASN A 81 4.88 -14.35 -16.15
CA ASN A 81 4.60 -13.31 -15.15
C ASN A 81 4.13 -13.86 -13.77
N ARG A 82 4.48 -15.11 -13.43
CA ARG A 82 4.23 -15.65 -12.09
C ARG A 82 5.37 -15.26 -11.16
N LEU A 83 5.03 -14.89 -9.93
CA LEU A 83 6.00 -14.51 -8.92
C LEU A 83 6.89 -15.70 -8.56
N VAL A 84 8.20 -15.46 -8.42
CA VAL A 84 9.19 -16.44 -8.00
C VAL A 84 9.73 -16.04 -6.63
N THR A 85 9.46 -16.89 -5.64
CA THR A 85 9.91 -16.76 -4.25
C THR A 85 10.90 -17.89 -3.91
N GLY A 86 11.53 -17.81 -2.73
CA GLY A 86 12.44 -18.87 -2.24
C GLY A 86 13.83 -18.83 -2.86
N LEU A 87 14.23 -17.71 -3.49
CA LEU A 87 15.62 -17.50 -3.89
C LEU A 87 16.44 -17.01 -2.70
N ASP A 88 17.66 -17.51 -2.58
CA ASP A 88 18.61 -17.14 -1.55
C ASP A 88 19.43 -15.90 -1.96
N ARG A 89 20.04 -15.24 -0.97
CA ARG A 89 20.92 -14.08 -1.17
C ARG A 89 21.99 -14.32 -2.23
N GLU A 90 22.55 -15.50 -2.30
CA GLU A 90 23.62 -15.91 -3.21
C GLU A 90 23.18 -15.91 -4.68
N ASN A 91 21.86 -15.95 -4.92
CA ASN A 91 21.30 -15.86 -6.27
C ASN A 91 21.29 -14.43 -6.81
N PHE A 92 21.56 -13.42 -5.98
CA PHE A 92 21.49 -12.00 -6.34
C PHE A 92 22.89 -11.38 -6.46
N ASN A 93 23.11 -10.66 -7.54
CA ASN A 93 24.29 -9.85 -7.78
C ASN A 93 23.87 -8.40 -7.97
N LEU A 94 24.28 -7.54 -7.06
CA LEU A 94 23.95 -6.12 -7.06
C LEU A 94 25.11 -5.29 -7.60
N PHE A 95 24.79 -4.32 -8.46
CA PHE A 95 25.76 -3.41 -9.04
C PHE A 95 25.31 -1.95 -8.85
N GLU A 96 26.26 -1.07 -8.53
CA GLU A 96 26.11 0.36 -8.64
C GLU A 96 27.03 0.86 -9.76
N GLY A 97 26.42 1.34 -10.85
CA GLY A 97 27.17 1.60 -12.08
C GLY A 97 27.80 0.32 -12.66
N LYS A 98 29.13 0.26 -12.61
CA LYS A 98 29.92 -0.92 -13.03
C LYS A 98 30.40 -1.77 -11.84
N ASP A 99 30.34 -1.22 -10.63
CA ASP A 99 30.93 -1.83 -9.44
C ASP A 99 29.95 -2.76 -8.75
N GLN A 100 30.33 -4.01 -8.58
CA GLN A 100 29.57 -4.98 -7.79
C GLN A 100 29.59 -4.56 -6.32
N GLN A 101 28.42 -4.53 -5.71
CA GLN A 101 28.22 -4.18 -4.30
C GLN A 101 28.01 -5.44 -3.46
N GLU A 102 28.47 -5.37 -2.21
CA GLU A 102 28.23 -6.43 -1.25
C GLU A 102 26.85 -6.26 -0.63
N ILE A 103 26.00 -7.29 -0.73
CA ILE A 103 24.70 -7.32 -0.07
C ILE A 103 24.93 -7.48 1.43
N LYS A 104 24.51 -6.50 2.23
CA LYS A 104 24.65 -6.51 3.70
C LYS A 104 23.44 -7.08 4.41
N THR A 105 22.25 -6.78 3.90
CA THR A 105 21.00 -7.32 4.41
C THR A 105 20.19 -7.91 3.28
N PHE A 106 19.48 -8.98 3.59
CA PHE A 106 18.58 -9.66 2.67
C PHE A 106 17.37 -10.14 3.46
N SER A 107 16.18 -9.77 3.01
CA SER A 107 14.91 -10.19 3.61
C SER A 107 13.90 -10.47 2.51
N SER A 108 13.02 -11.42 2.75
CA SER A 108 11.83 -11.72 1.94
C SER A 108 10.58 -11.76 2.81
N GLU A 109 10.64 -11.18 4.01
CA GLU A 109 9.54 -11.18 4.97
C GLU A 109 8.49 -10.14 4.59
N ASP A 110 7.24 -10.49 4.83
CA ASP A 110 6.14 -9.55 4.73
C ASP A 110 6.25 -8.51 5.86
N ALA A 111 6.27 -7.24 5.47
CA ALA A 111 6.31 -6.10 6.39
C ALA A 111 5.13 -5.17 6.08
N PRO A 112 4.60 -4.46 7.10
CA PRO A 112 3.55 -3.48 6.87
C PRO A 112 3.94 -2.45 5.82
N VAL A 113 2.97 -2.07 4.98
CA VAL A 113 3.14 -1.16 3.85
C VAL A 113 2.20 0.03 3.98
N SER A 114 2.70 1.23 3.63
CA SER A 114 1.85 2.38 3.39
C SER A 114 1.50 2.43 1.90
N ILE A 115 0.22 2.37 1.56
CA ILE A 115 -0.26 2.24 0.18
C ILE A 115 -1.16 3.42 -0.18
N GLY A 116 -0.82 4.12 -1.26
CA GLY A 116 -1.70 5.10 -1.88
C GLY A 116 -2.37 4.52 -3.12
N VAL A 117 -3.67 4.70 -3.25
CA VAL A 117 -4.40 4.37 -4.47
C VAL A 117 -4.74 5.66 -5.21
N ILE A 118 -4.31 5.75 -6.48
CA ILE A 118 -4.60 6.84 -7.40
C ILE A 118 -5.58 6.30 -8.44
N PHE A 119 -6.81 6.82 -8.41
CA PHE A 119 -7.94 6.24 -9.13
C PHE A 119 -8.53 7.25 -10.11
N ASP A 120 -8.57 6.86 -11.37
CA ASP A 120 -9.08 7.67 -12.46
C ASP A 120 -10.61 7.75 -12.45
N MET A 121 -11.11 8.98 -12.46
CA MET A 121 -12.53 9.31 -12.53
C MET A 121 -12.86 10.18 -13.74
N SER A 122 -11.99 10.17 -14.77
CA SER A 122 -12.22 10.88 -16.04
C SER A 122 -13.42 10.32 -16.79
N GLY A 123 -13.89 11.07 -17.79
CA GLY A 123 -15.07 10.68 -18.56
C GLY A 123 -14.91 9.37 -19.33
N SER A 124 -13.68 9.04 -19.79
CA SER A 124 -13.33 7.80 -20.50
C SER A 124 -13.50 6.54 -19.63
N MET A 125 -13.43 6.70 -18.29
CA MET A 125 -13.63 5.60 -17.36
C MET A 125 -15.10 5.16 -17.20
N GLY A 126 -16.08 5.88 -17.76
CA GLY A 126 -17.51 5.63 -17.52
C GLY A 126 -17.95 4.20 -17.71
N GLY A 127 -17.54 3.54 -18.80
CA GLY A 127 -17.85 2.13 -19.08
C GLY A 127 -17.00 1.12 -18.30
N LYS A 128 -15.92 1.56 -17.65
CA LYS A 128 -14.90 0.72 -16.98
C LYS A 128 -14.95 0.83 -15.45
N ILE A 129 -15.66 1.85 -14.93
CA ILE A 129 -15.58 2.28 -13.53
C ILE A 129 -15.98 1.20 -12.53
N GLU A 130 -17.02 0.43 -12.79
CA GLU A 130 -17.49 -0.61 -11.87
C GLU A 130 -16.44 -1.74 -11.72
N ARG A 131 -15.81 -2.12 -12.84
CA ARG A 131 -14.72 -3.10 -12.81
C ARG A 131 -13.47 -2.56 -12.12
N ALA A 132 -13.17 -1.29 -12.33
CA ALA A 132 -12.06 -0.62 -11.64
C ALA A 132 -12.29 -0.55 -10.12
N ARG A 133 -13.51 -0.28 -9.66
CA ARG A 133 -13.88 -0.34 -8.24
C ARG A 133 -13.72 -1.74 -7.66
N GLU A 134 -14.20 -2.76 -8.38
CA GLU A 134 -14.02 -4.15 -7.98
C GLU A 134 -12.54 -4.52 -7.85
N ALA A 135 -11.71 -4.05 -8.77
CA ALA A 135 -10.26 -4.25 -8.72
C ALA A 135 -9.62 -3.67 -7.45
N VAL A 136 -10.00 -2.46 -7.06
CA VAL A 136 -9.55 -1.83 -5.80
C VAL A 136 -9.97 -2.68 -4.60
N ILE A 137 -11.21 -3.19 -4.59
CA ILE A 137 -11.71 -4.07 -3.53
C ILE A 137 -10.90 -5.36 -3.46
N GLN A 138 -10.61 -5.98 -4.59
CA GLN A 138 -9.80 -7.21 -4.62
C GLN A 138 -8.35 -6.95 -4.17
N PHE A 139 -7.77 -5.81 -4.55
CA PHE A 139 -6.46 -5.40 -4.07
C PHE A 139 -6.44 -5.30 -2.53
N PHE A 140 -7.41 -4.63 -1.95
CA PHE A 140 -7.50 -4.49 -0.49
C PHE A 140 -7.72 -5.81 0.25
N LYS A 141 -8.32 -6.84 -0.38
CA LYS A 141 -8.41 -8.18 0.22
C LYS A 141 -7.06 -8.86 0.42
N THR A 142 -6.00 -8.39 -0.27
CA THR A 142 -4.63 -8.86 -0.08
C THR A 142 -3.89 -8.10 1.02
N ALA A 143 -4.52 -7.09 1.61
CA ALA A 143 -3.92 -6.22 2.61
C ALA A 143 -3.66 -6.94 3.94
N ASN A 144 -2.59 -6.54 4.61
CA ASN A 144 -2.31 -6.94 5.98
C ASN A 144 -3.09 -6.01 6.93
N PRO A 145 -3.64 -6.49 8.05
CA PRO A 145 -4.32 -5.64 9.05
C PRO A 145 -3.48 -4.48 9.59
N GLN A 146 -2.17 -4.56 9.46
CA GLN A 146 -1.23 -3.50 9.89
C GLN A 146 -0.99 -2.43 8.84
N ASP A 147 -1.40 -2.66 7.59
CA ASP A 147 -1.19 -1.67 6.52
C ASP A 147 -2.01 -0.41 6.75
N GLU A 148 -1.55 0.67 6.15
CA GLU A 148 -2.33 1.89 6.04
C GLU A 148 -2.51 2.28 4.57
N PHE A 149 -3.65 2.92 4.30
CA PHE A 149 -4.05 3.29 2.95
C PHE A 149 -4.52 4.72 2.91
N PHE A 150 -4.23 5.42 1.81
CA PHE A 150 -4.94 6.63 1.44
C PHE A 150 -5.45 6.51 0.00
N MET A 151 -6.40 7.35 -0.38
CA MET A 151 -6.96 7.35 -1.72
C MET A 151 -7.09 8.74 -2.30
N ILE A 152 -6.60 8.87 -3.53
CA ILE A 152 -6.76 10.04 -4.38
C ILE A 152 -7.56 9.62 -5.60
N THR A 153 -8.63 10.35 -5.90
CA THR A 153 -9.30 10.28 -7.19
C THR A 153 -8.90 11.47 -8.04
N PHE A 154 -8.96 11.33 -9.36
CA PHE A 154 -8.67 12.44 -10.24
C PHE A 154 -9.54 12.43 -11.50
N SER A 155 -9.80 13.63 -11.99
CA SER A 155 -10.39 13.94 -13.29
C SER A 155 -9.75 15.23 -13.79
N ASP A 156 -10.47 16.37 -13.83
CA ASP A 156 -9.88 17.68 -14.15
C ASP A 156 -8.80 18.13 -13.15
N LYS A 157 -8.83 17.61 -11.93
CA LYS A 157 -7.86 17.81 -10.87
C LYS A 157 -7.86 16.62 -9.91
N PRO A 158 -6.75 16.37 -9.18
CA PRO A 158 -6.73 15.35 -8.14
C PRO A 158 -7.43 15.84 -6.87
N GLU A 159 -8.11 14.90 -6.19
CA GLU A 159 -8.78 15.13 -4.91
C GLU A 159 -8.48 13.95 -3.96
N GLU A 160 -8.00 14.25 -2.76
CA GLU A 160 -7.85 13.25 -1.71
C GLU A 160 -9.23 12.93 -1.13
N ILE A 161 -9.71 11.71 -1.36
CA ILE A 161 -11.02 11.27 -0.84
C ILE A 161 -10.91 10.49 0.47
N ALA A 162 -9.73 9.97 0.79
CA ALA A 162 -9.44 9.33 2.08
C ALA A 162 -8.00 9.61 2.50
N ASP A 163 -7.80 10.09 3.71
CA ASP A 163 -6.51 10.21 4.37
C ASP A 163 -6.04 8.83 4.86
N PHE A 164 -4.80 8.72 5.35
CA PHE A 164 -4.25 7.47 5.86
C PHE A 164 -5.19 6.81 6.87
N THR A 165 -5.61 5.59 6.56
CA THR A 165 -6.48 4.75 7.39
C THR A 165 -6.11 3.29 7.24
N SER A 166 -6.37 2.48 8.26
CA SER A 166 -6.33 1.02 8.15
C SER A 166 -7.70 0.42 7.80
N SER A 167 -8.75 1.26 7.75
CA SER A 167 -10.11 0.84 7.41
C SER A 167 -10.31 0.82 5.90
N VAL A 168 -10.33 -0.36 5.33
CA VAL A 168 -10.64 -0.57 3.91
C VAL A 168 -12.08 -0.17 3.59
N ASP A 169 -13.01 -0.38 4.54
CA ASP A 169 -14.42 -0.07 4.38
C ASP A 169 -14.66 1.44 4.20
N ASP A 170 -13.88 2.29 4.89
CA ASP A 170 -13.97 3.75 4.76
C ASP A 170 -13.62 4.20 3.33
N ILE A 171 -12.59 3.58 2.74
CA ILE A 171 -12.18 3.87 1.36
C ILE A 171 -13.24 3.40 0.37
N GLN A 172 -13.71 2.17 0.54
CA GLN A 172 -14.75 1.59 -0.34
C GLN A 172 -16.04 2.42 -0.30
N GLY A 173 -16.47 2.80 0.89
CA GLY A 173 -17.66 3.63 1.08
C GLY A 173 -17.59 4.97 0.35
N ARG A 174 -16.42 5.60 0.29
CA ARG A 174 -16.21 6.88 -0.42
C ARG A 174 -16.14 6.68 -1.95
N LEU A 175 -15.54 5.58 -2.41
CA LEU A 175 -15.36 5.30 -3.82
C LEU A 175 -16.69 5.03 -4.56
N ILE A 176 -17.69 4.45 -3.88
CA ILE A 176 -18.99 4.11 -4.47
C ILE A 176 -19.75 5.34 -4.96
N TYR A 177 -19.61 6.49 -4.28
CA TYR A 177 -20.37 7.70 -4.60
C TYR A 177 -19.73 8.57 -5.68
N THR A 178 -18.55 8.23 -6.18
CA THR A 178 -17.86 9.01 -7.20
C THR A 178 -18.45 8.72 -8.59
N VAL A 179 -18.61 9.74 -9.43
CA VAL A 179 -19.16 9.62 -10.79
C VAL A 179 -18.10 10.07 -11.80
N PRO A 180 -17.77 9.21 -12.80
CA PRO A 180 -16.79 9.56 -13.85
C PRO A 180 -17.23 10.78 -14.65
N LYS A 181 -16.33 11.76 -14.78
CA LYS A 181 -16.55 12.99 -15.56
C LYS A 181 -15.26 13.77 -15.75
N GLY A 182 -15.23 14.66 -16.72
CA GLY A 182 -14.12 15.59 -16.91
C GLY A 182 -12.95 14.99 -17.68
N ARG A 183 -11.82 15.68 -17.65
CA ARG A 183 -10.56 15.35 -18.33
C ARG A 183 -9.66 14.50 -17.42
N THR A 184 -8.40 14.33 -17.82
CA THR A 184 -7.48 13.40 -17.13
C THR A 184 -6.22 14.15 -16.69
N ALA A 185 -6.12 14.48 -15.40
CA ALA A 185 -4.96 15.12 -14.77
C ALA A 185 -4.11 14.07 -14.01
N LEU A 186 -3.61 13.06 -14.72
CA LEU A 186 -2.88 11.92 -14.15
C LEU A 186 -1.54 12.34 -13.51
N LEU A 187 -0.76 13.20 -14.19
CA LEU A 187 0.54 13.64 -13.66
C LEU A 187 0.39 14.47 -12.39
N ASP A 188 -0.66 15.33 -12.32
CA ASP A 188 -0.99 16.07 -11.09
C ASP A 188 -1.39 15.09 -9.95
N ALA A 189 -2.09 14.01 -10.26
CA ALA A 189 -2.48 13.00 -9.28
C ALA A 189 -1.27 12.20 -8.76
N ILE A 190 -0.33 11.84 -9.63
CA ILE A 190 0.93 11.22 -9.23
C ILE A 190 1.74 12.16 -8.34
N TYR A 191 1.82 13.45 -8.69
CA TYR A 191 2.48 14.46 -7.86
C TYR A 191 1.89 14.51 -6.44
N LEU A 192 0.57 14.59 -6.35
CA LEU A 192 -0.12 14.61 -5.07
C LEU A 192 0.12 13.33 -4.27
N GLY A 193 0.03 12.15 -4.91
CA GLY A 193 0.26 10.86 -4.28
C GLY A 193 1.68 10.69 -3.73
N VAL A 194 2.70 11.07 -4.51
CA VAL A 194 4.10 11.05 -4.06
C VAL A 194 4.33 12.04 -2.91
N THR A 195 3.70 13.22 -2.96
CA THR A 195 3.79 14.22 -1.89
C THR A 195 3.13 13.70 -0.61
N LYS A 196 1.93 13.13 -0.71
CA LYS A 196 1.20 12.55 0.42
C LYS A 196 1.98 11.42 1.08
N MET A 197 2.66 10.59 0.28
CA MET A 197 3.45 9.46 0.75
C MET A 197 4.64 9.86 1.67
N ARG A 198 5.02 11.15 1.70
CA ARG A 198 6.02 11.66 2.67
C ARG A 198 5.53 11.55 4.12
N GLN A 199 4.22 11.55 4.33
CA GLN A 199 3.57 11.43 5.65
C GLN A 199 3.35 9.98 6.08
N ALA A 200 3.69 9.01 5.23
CA ALA A 200 3.48 7.60 5.45
C ALA A 200 4.24 7.07 6.67
N LYS A 201 3.57 6.26 7.47
CA LYS A 201 4.07 5.68 8.72
C LYS A 201 5.16 4.63 8.48
N TYR A 202 5.01 3.82 7.44
CA TYR A 202 5.90 2.70 7.19
C TYR A 202 6.99 3.04 6.17
N PRO A 203 8.19 2.47 6.33
CA PRO A 203 9.28 2.66 5.38
C PRO A 203 9.01 2.01 4.02
N LYS A 204 8.22 0.91 3.99
CA LYS A 204 7.78 0.28 2.75
C LYS A 204 6.57 1.03 2.21
N LYS A 205 6.72 1.64 1.04
CA LYS A 205 5.76 2.57 0.45
C LYS A 205 5.42 2.17 -0.97
N ALA A 206 4.13 2.18 -1.31
CA ALA A 206 3.68 1.85 -2.64
C ALA A 206 2.54 2.76 -3.11
N LEU A 207 2.51 3.07 -4.41
CA LEU A 207 1.38 3.68 -5.09
C LEU A 207 0.80 2.69 -6.11
N LEU A 208 -0.51 2.55 -6.13
CA LEU A 208 -1.25 1.83 -7.15
C LEU A 208 -2.05 2.82 -7.99
N ILE A 209 -1.73 2.93 -9.26
CA ILE A 209 -2.43 3.77 -10.23
C ILE A 209 -3.40 2.89 -11.01
N ILE A 210 -4.67 3.30 -11.09
CA ILE A 210 -5.67 2.66 -11.93
C ILE A 210 -6.26 3.73 -12.84
N SER A 211 -5.97 3.64 -14.15
CA SER A 211 -6.32 4.66 -15.14
C SER A 211 -6.44 4.04 -16.53
N ASP A 212 -7.14 4.68 -17.44
CA ASP A 212 -7.05 4.39 -18.86
C ASP A 212 -5.91 5.15 -19.58
N GLY A 213 -5.04 5.78 -18.80
CA GLY A 213 -3.64 6.07 -19.12
C GLY A 213 -3.35 7.34 -19.88
N GLY A 214 -4.34 8.12 -20.28
CA GLY A 214 -4.09 9.42 -20.90
C GLY A 214 -3.77 10.50 -19.85
N ASP A 215 -2.97 11.49 -20.26
CA ASP A 215 -2.90 12.77 -19.55
C ASP A 215 -3.16 13.88 -20.54
N ASN A 216 -4.17 14.70 -20.29
CA ASN A 216 -4.54 15.79 -21.18
C ASN A 216 -4.86 17.08 -20.41
N HIS A 217 -4.65 17.09 -19.08
CA HIS A 217 -5.05 18.24 -18.27
C HIS A 217 -4.14 18.56 -17.08
N SER A 218 -3.04 17.84 -16.90
CA SER A 218 -2.10 18.15 -15.82
C SER A 218 -1.35 19.46 -16.04
N ARG A 219 -0.93 20.06 -14.93
CA ARG A 219 -0.04 21.23 -14.90
C ARG A 219 1.42 20.82 -14.90
N TYR A 220 1.73 19.67 -14.32
CA TYR A 220 3.07 19.11 -14.30
C TYR A 220 3.36 18.37 -15.61
N THR A 221 4.61 18.44 -16.03
CA THR A 221 5.12 17.72 -17.20
C THR A 221 5.59 16.31 -16.81
N GLU A 222 5.62 15.42 -17.78
CA GLU A 222 6.15 14.06 -17.59
C GLU A 222 7.58 14.06 -17.05
N GLY A 223 8.44 14.98 -17.54
CA GLY A 223 9.82 15.12 -17.09
C GLY A 223 9.94 15.49 -15.60
N GLU A 224 9.08 16.39 -15.12
CA GLU A 224 9.04 16.78 -13.72
C GLU A 224 8.59 15.62 -12.83
N ILE A 225 7.55 14.88 -13.25
CA ILE A 225 7.07 13.71 -12.51
C ILE A 225 8.11 12.60 -12.49
N LYS A 226 8.76 12.29 -13.62
CA LYS A 226 9.84 11.30 -13.66
C LYS A 226 11.01 11.67 -12.73
N SER A 227 11.34 12.96 -12.63
CA SER A 227 12.37 13.45 -11.71
C SER A 227 11.95 13.27 -10.25
N MET A 228 10.73 13.67 -9.91
CA MET A 228 10.16 13.52 -8.56
C MET A 228 10.08 12.05 -8.12
N VAL A 229 9.63 11.17 -9.02
CA VAL A 229 9.50 9.73 -8.75
C VAL A 229 10.86 9.07 -8.52
N LYS A 230 11.92 9.50 -9.21
CA LYS A 230 13.29 9.02 -8.96
C LYS A 230 13.81 9.39 -7.58
N GLU A 231 13.39 10.53 -7.04
CA GLU A 231 13.78 10.99 -5.70
C GLU A 231 12.99 10.30 -4.59
N ALA A 232 11.76 9.88 -4.91
CA ALA A 232 10.88 9.22 -3.98
C ALA A 232 11.28 7.74 -3.83
N ASP A 233 11.47 7.27 -2.60
CA ASP A 233 11.69 5.84 -2.31
C ASP A 233 10.35 5.13 -2.19
N ILE A 234 9.60 5.08 -3.30
CA ILE A 234 8.22 4.59 -3.40
C ILE A 234 8.13 3.64 -4.59
N LEU A 235 7.51 2.48 -4.40
CA LEU A 235 7.18 1.57 -5.49
C LEU A 235 5.90 2.04 -6.18
N ILE A 236 5.89 2.11 -7.50
CA ILE A 236 4.70 2.49 -8.25
C ILE A 236 4.27 1.32 -9.13
N TYR A 237 3.04 0.86 -8.92
CA TYR A 237 2.35 -0.08 -9.79
C TYR A 237 1.26 0.65 -10.57
N ALA A 238 0.99 0.19 -11.77
CA ALA A 238 -0.09 0.76 -12.57
C ALA A 238 -0.93 -0.33 -13.25
N ILE A 239 -2.22 -0.11 -13.33
CA ILE A 239 -3.15 -0.89 -14.12
C ILE A 239 -3.74 0.03 -15.18
N GLY A 240 -3.40 -0.22 -16.44
CA GLY A 240 -3.89 0.53 -17.59
C GLY A 240 -5.09 -0.18 -18.25
N LEU A 241 -6.19 0.54 -18.41
CA LEU A 241 -7.47 0.08 -18.94
C LEU A 241 -7.74 0.67 -20.31
N TYR A 242 -7.15 0.12 -21.35
CA TYR A 242 -7.20 0.70 -22.70
C TYR A 242 -8.32 0.12 -23.55
N ASP A 243 -8.90 0.96 -24.43
CA ASP A 243 -9.76 0.49 -25.50
C ASP A 243 -8.91 0.13 -26.73
N HIS A 244 -8.90 -1.15 -27.10
CA HIS A 244 -8.14 -1.61 -28.26
C HIS A 244 -8.81 -1.33 -29.61
N TYR A 245 -10.13 -1.16 -29.59
CA TYR A 245 -10.88 -0.99 -30.85
C TYR A 245 -10.91 0.46 -31.33
N PHE A 246 -11.06 1.40 -30.40
CA PHE A 246 -11.19 2.82 -30.70
C PHE A 246 -10.41 3.70 -29.72
N PRO A 247 -9.09 3.48 -29.57
CA PRO A 247 -8.30 4.24 -28.61
C PRO A 247 -8.23 5.72 -29.02
N THR A 248 -8.40 6.60 -28.06
CA THR A 248 -8.10 8.04 -28.22
C THR A 248 -6.59 8.25 -28.40
N GLU A 249 -6.17 9.46 -28.78
CA GLU A 249 -4.74 9.76 -28.88
C GLU A 249 -4.04 9.66 -27.52
N GLU A 250 -4.71 10.10 -26.46
CA GLU A 250 -4.24 10.01 -25.08
C GLU A 250 -4.08 8.54 -24.65
N GLU A 251 -5.06 7.69 -24.92
CA GLU A 251 -4.98 6.26 -24.58
C GLU A 251 -3.83 5.54 -25.32
N ARG A 252 -3.42 6.02 -26.49
CA ARG A 252 -2.25 5.47 -27.20
C ARG A 252 -0.93 5.79 -26.51
N LEU A 253 -0.83 6.93 -25.86
CA LEU A 253 0.37 7.37 -25.13
C LEU A 253 0.42 6.82 -23.69
N GLY A 254 -0.74 6.49 -23.12
CA GLY A 254 -0.89 6.04 -21.76
C GLY A 254 0.01 4.85 -21.36
N PRO A 255 0.10 3.76 -22.17
CA PRO A 255 0.94 2.60 -21.83
C PRO A 255 2.41 2.97 -21.65
N ALA A 256 2.95 3.84 -22.50
CA ALA A 256 4.34 4.28 -22.38
C ALA A 256 4.57 5.11 -21.12
N LEU A 257 3.67 6.06 -20.81
CA LEU A 257 3.75 6.89 -19.63
C LEU A 257 3.71 6.05 -18.33
N LEU A 258 2.74 5.14 -18.23
CA LEU A 258 2.62 4.29 -17.04
C LEU A 258 3.81 3.32 -16.89
N SER A 259 4.33 2.76 -18.02
CA SER A 259 5.52 1.92 -18.01
C SER A 259 6.74 2.69 -17.52
N ASP A 260 6.98 3.87 -18.06
CA ASP A 260 8.13 4.71 -17.71
C ASP A 260 8.15 5.09 -16.23
N VAL A 261 6.99 5.49 -15.67
CA VAL A 261 6.89 5.88 -14.26
C VAL A 261 7.09 4.69 -13.33
N THR A 262 6.50 3.52 -13.66
CA THR A 262 6.60 2.33 -12.82
C THR A 262 8.00 1.70 -12.86
N GLU A 263 8.62 1.59 -14.03
CA GLU A 263 9.96 0.99 -14.20
C GLU A 263 11.05 1.75 -13.42
N LEU A 264 10.94 3.06 -13.31
CA LEU A 264 11.88 3.88 -12.54
C LEU A 264 11.97 3.46 -11.07
N THR A 265 10.87 3.00 -10.52
CA THR A 265 10.72 2.63 -9.09
C THR A 265 10.96 1.16 -8.80
N GLY A 266 11.02 0.32 -9.83
CA GLY A 266 11.06 -1.14 -9.71
C GLY A 266 9.68 -1.78 -9.59
N GLY A 267 8.61 -1.02 -9.78
CA GLY A 267 7.26 -1.52 -9.94
C GLY A 267 6.96 -1.91 -11.39
N ARG A 268 5.68 -2.08 -11.71
CA ARG A 268 5.24 -2.60 -13.01
C ARG A 268 3.94 -1.98 -13.47
N ALA A 269 3.81 -1.78 -14.78
CA ALA A 269 2.54 -1.49 -15.42
C ALA A 269 1.93 -2.78 -15.99
N PHE A 270 0.63 -2.94 -15.81
CA PHE A 270 -0.17 -4.04 -16.35
C PHE A 270 -1.20 -3.45 -17.31
N THR A 271 -1.14 -3.85 -18.56
CA THR A 271 -2.16 -3.52 -19.55
C THR A 271 -3.27 -4.55 -19.48
N ILE A 272 -4.50 -4.08 -19.37
CA ILE A 272 -5.71 -4.90 -19.27
C ILE A 272 -6.56 -4.67 -20.50
N ASP A 273 -6.74 -5.72 -21.30
CA ASP A 273 -7.57 -5.73 -22.50
C ASP A 273 -9.02 -6.08 -22.18
N ASN A 274 -9.19 -7.01 -21.23
CA ASN A 274 -10.48 -7.43 -20.75
C ASN A 274 -10.72 -6.92 -19.33
N PRO A 275 -11.68 -6.01 -19.09
CA PRO A 275 -11.94 -5.48 -17.75
C PRO A 275 -12.23 -6.55 -16.67
N ASN A 276 -12.61 -7.78 -17.06
CA ASN A 276 -12.83 -8.87 -16.11
C ASN A 276 -11.50 -9.36 -15.48
N ASP A 277 -10.36 -9.13 -16.11
CA ASP A 277 -9.05 -9.56 -15.59
C ASP A 277 -8.48 -8.60 -14.52
N LEU A 278 -9.16 -7.45 -14.31
CA LEU A 278 -8.74 -6.42 -13.38
C LEU A 278 -8.60 -6.92 -11.94
N ALA A 279 -9.56 -7.70 -11.48
CA ALA A 279 -9.57 -8.25 -10.12
C ALA A 279 -8.37 -9.18 -9.88
N ASP A 280 -8.05 -10.03 -10.87
CA ASP A 280 -6.92 -10.97 -10.80
C ASP A 280 -5.58 -10.23 -10.81
N VAL A 281 -5.45 -9.21 -11.67
CA VAL A 281 -4.23 -8.39 -11.74
C VAL A 281 -4.03 -7.59 -10.46
N SER A 282 -5.09 -7.04 -9.89
CA SER A 282 -5.05 -6.32 -8.61
C SER A 282 -4.61 -7.23 -7.47
N THR A 283 -5.17 -8.43 -7.38
CA THR A 283 -4.75 -9.46 -6.43
C THR A 283 -3.28 -9.82 -6.61
N LYS A 284 -2.83 -9.98 -7.86
CA LYS A 284 -1.44 -10.28 -8.19
C LYS A 284 -0.49 -9.17 -7.72
N ILE A 285 -0.82 -7.91 -7.94
CA ILE A 285 -0.02 -6.77 -7.45
C ILE A 285 0.08 -6.81 -5.93
N GLY A 286 -1.02 -7.06 -5.23
CA GLY A 286 -1.03 -7.19 -3.78
C GLY A 286 -0.11 -8.32 -3.29
N ILE A 287 -0.15 -9.48 -3.93
CA ILE A 287 0.76 -10.61 -3.62
C ILE A 287 2.22 -10.25 -3.93
N GLU A 288 2.49 -9.58 -5.05
CA GLU A 288 3.85 -9.13 -5.39
C GLU A 288 4.39 -8.17 -4.34
N LEU A 289 3.60 -7.20 -3.90
CA LEU A 289 3.99 -6.26 -2.85
C LEU A 289 4.36 -6.96 -1.53
N ARG A 290 3.70 -8.08 -1.20
CA ARG A 290 3.97 -8.86 0.03
C ARG A 290 5.25 -9.67 -0.05
N ASN A 291 5.55 -10.20 -1.22
CA ASN A 291 6.59 -11.21 -1.41
C ASN A 291 7.82 -10.67 -2.14
N GLN A 292 8.15 -9.40 -1.96
CA GLN A 292 9.35 -8.81 -2.50
C GLN A 292 10.58 -9.20 -1.69
N TYR A 293 11.69 -9.42 -2.39
CA TYR A 293 13.00 -9.45 -1.75
C TYR A 293 13.43 -8.01 -1.47
N VAL A 294 13.97 -7.75 -0.30
CA VAL A 294 14.57 -6.45 0.06
C VAL A 294 16.07 -6.66 0.23
N ILE A 295 16.84 -6.09 -0.67
CA ILE A 295 18.30 -6.17 -0.67
C ILE A 295 18.84 -4.85 -0.13
N GLY A 296 19.62 -4.92 0.96
CA GLY A 296 20.29 -3.76 1.51
C GLY A 296 21.81 -3.83 1.29
N TYR A 297 22.38 -2.71 0.83
CA TYR A 297 23.82 -2.59 0.66
C TYR A 297 24.33 -1.22 1.14
N ARG A 298 25.61 -1.19 1.46
CA ARG A 298 26.31 0.06 1.75
C ARG A 298 27.15 0.43 0.52
N PRO A 299 26.88 1.59 -0.13
CA PRO A 299 27.62 2.00 -1.31
C PRO A 299 29.12 2.02 -1.09
N LYS A 300 29.90 1.45 -2.00
CA LYS A 300 31.36 1.55 -1.99
C LYS A 300 31.85 2.98 -2.23
N ASN A 301 31.07 3.76 -2.99
CA ASN A 301 31.32 5.17 -3.19
C ASN A 301 30.59 5.99 -2.11
N PRO A 302 31.28 6.53 -1.09
CA PRO A 302 30.68 7.25 0.02
C PRO A 302 30.40 8.73 -0.28
N VAL A 303 30.69 9.21 -1.50
CA VAL A 303 30.60 10.64 -1.84
C VAL A 303 29.15 11.10 -1.79
N ARG A 304 28.90 12.17 -1.03
CA ARG A 304 27.58 12.81 -0.88
C ARG A 304 27.49 14.01 -1.84
N ASP A 305 27.29 13.72 -3.13
CA ASP A 305 27.32 14.71 -4.21
C ASP A 305 25.96 14.98 -4.86
N GLY A 306 24.87 14.43 -4.31
CA GLY A 306 23.53 14.58 -4.86
C GLY A 306 23.34 13.95 -6.25
N LYS A 307 24.33 13.21 -6.76
CA LYS A 307 24.25 12.66 -8.11
C LYS A 307 23.50 11.35 -8.16
N TRP A 308 22.88 11.10 -9.32
CA TRP A 308 22.19 9.84 -9.60
C TRP A 308 23.18 8.66 -9.65
N ARG A 309 22.89 7.62 -8.86
CA ARG A 309 23.59 6.35 -8.78
C ARG A 309 22.73 5.26 -9.42
N LYS A 310 23.18 4.74 -10.55
CA LYS A 310 22.46 3.69 -11.27
C LYS A 310 22.62 2.34 -10.57
N ILE A 311 21.50 1.69 -10.25
CA ILE A 311 21.44 0.34 -9.67
C ILE A 311 21.11 -0.68 -10.76
N LYS A 312 21.70 -1.87 -10.66
CA LYS A 312 21.34 -3.03 -11.46
C LYS A 312 21.42 -4.28 -10.63
N VAL A 313 20.34 -5.03 -10.59
CA VAL A 313 20.28 -6.38 -9.98
C VAL A 313 20.34 -7.41 -11.09
N LYS A 314 21.23 -8.40 -10.95
CA LYS A 314 21.34 -9.55 -11.83
C LYS A 314 21.11 -10.82 -11.00
N LEU A 315 20.54 -11.84 -11.62
CA LEU A 315 20.35 -13.15 -11.00
C LEU A 315 21.36 -14.17 -11.51
N SER A 316 21.76 -15.04 -10.58
CA SER A 316 22.40 -16.33 -10.85
C SER A 316 21.47 -17.42 -10.30
N PRO A 317 20.38 -17.75 -11.02
CA PRO A 317 19.36 -18.64 -10.47
C PRO A 317 19.87 -20.08 -10.36
N PRO A 318 19.29 -20.89 -9.48
CA PRO A 318 19.53 -22.34 -9.42
C PRO A 318 19.24 -23.00 -10.77
N LYS A 319 19.93 -24.10 -11.04
CA LYS A 319 19.71 -24.89 -12.26
C LYS A 319 18.27 -25.42 -12.30
N GLY A 320 17.66 -25.41 -13.49
CA GLY A 320 16.32 -25.96 -13.71
C GLY A 320 15.19 -24.92 -13.69
N LEU A 321 15.47 -23.67 -13.31
CA LEU A 321 14.49 -22.58 -13.45
C LEU A 321 14.49 -22.02 -14.88
N PRO A 322 13.32 -21.57 -15.38
CA PRO A 322 13.25 -20.85 -16.65
C PRO A 322 13.98 -19.50 -16.56
N PRO A 323 14.19 -18.80 -17.69
CA PRO A 323 14.71 -17.42 -17.65
C PRO A 323 13.83 -16.54 -16.76
N LEU A 324 14.44 -15.88 -15.77
CA LEU A 324 13.71 -15.03 -14.81
C LEU A 324 13.85 -13.56 -15.19
N ARG A 325 12.78 -12.78 -14.90
CA ARG A 325 12.76 -11.32 -15.04
C ARG A 325 12.92 -10.68 -13.67
N VAL A 326 13.73 -9.62 -13.64
CA VAL A 326 14.04 -8.85 -12.43
C VAL A 326 13.41 -7.46 -12.55
N TYR A 327 12.63 -7.09 -11.55
CA TYR A 327 12.09 -5.74 -11.41
C TYR A 327 12.68 -5.14 -10.13
N ALA A 328 13.39 -4.04 -10.28
CA ALA A 328 14.04 -3.33 -9.18
C ALA A 328 14.21 -1.86 -9.56
N LYS A 329 14.29 -0.97 -8.58
CA LYS A 329 14.52 0.44 -8.86
C LYS A 329 15.82 0.64 -9.66
N THR A 330 15.78 1.58 -10.61
CA THR A 330 16.88 1.80 -11.55
C THR A 330 18.04 2.58 -10.98
N GLY A 331 17.87 3.19 -9.80
CA GLY A 331 18.90 3.96 -9.12
C GLY A 331 18.34 4.76 -7.93
N TYR A 332 19.15 5.65 -7.41
CA TYR A 332 18.81 6.60 -6.36
C TYR A 332 19.71 7.84 -6.46
N TYR A 333 19.33 8.94 -5.83
CA TYR A 333 20.20 10.09 -5.66
C TYR A 333 21.05 9.92 -4.41
N ALA A 334 22.37 10.09 -4.54
CA ALA A 334 23.27 10.12 -3.40
C ALA A 334 22.82 11.25 -2.44
N PRO A 335 22.95 11.08 -1.11
CA PRO A 335 22.66 12.16 -0.18
C PRO A 335 23.48 13.41 -0.53
N THR A 336 22.95 14.58 -0.23
CA THR A 336 23.68 15.84 -0.12
C THR A 336 24.10 16.04 1.34
N GLU A 337 25.16 16.78 1.59
CA GLU A 337 25.58 17.12 2.96
C GLU A 337 24.49 17.82 3.77
#